data_84edf05f51bdf7dc13d673fc47984c01
#
_entry.id   84edf05f51bdf7dc13d673fc47984c01
#
_cell.length_a   1.000
_cell.length_b   1.000
_cell.length_c   1.000
_cell.angle_alpha   90.00
_cell.angle_beta   90.00
_cell.angle_gamma   90.00
#
_symmetry.space_group_name_H-M   'P 1'
#
loop_
_entity.id
_entity.type
_entity.pdbx_description
1 polymer ?
#
loop_
_entity_poly.entity_id
_entity_poly.type
_entity_poly.pdbx_seq_one_letter_code
_entity_poly.pdbx_strand_id
1 'polypeptide(L)'
;YEKSGIRMGEFGVGSRGTGDFFVHRQFPRIIGAGAEGKESNTVVGVDEMDDAGVVKAGGQYIITTVDGMHSRLSDFPFLAGFHVTRATLRDAYVMGAKPVALLSDIHVADDGDVAKLFDYTAGIAVVSDMMNVPLVSGSTLRIGGDMVIGERMTGCVGCVGVANHVTKRSATKPGDILLMTEGAGGGTIATAAIYSGYPQVVEKTINLSFLKACEALLNSPVLNKIHSMTDVTNGGLRGDVYEMAETAKCRIVVEEENLRSLVEPEVLKMLDALKIDYLGVSLDALLVTAPPEVADEIIAVVKSAGVVMKKMGYVTEGPSDSKILRNGELCDFVPAFRESAYTPVKKVADKPAYDFDEMKAKVKASADAAIGKKLRVIEKLKKRY
;
A
#
# COMPACT_ATOMS: atom_id res chain seq x y z
N TYR A 1 -25.60 15.07 14.98
CA TYR A 1 -24.59 14.57 14.04
C TYR A 1 -24.45 15.56 12.89
N GLU A 2 -23.32 16.24 12.86
CA GLU A 2 -23.04 17.32 11.91
C GLU A 2 -22.29 16.78 10.70
N LYS A 3 -22.46 17.44 9.54
CA LYS A 3 -21.67 17.12 8.33
C LYS A 3 -20.22 17.54 8.53
N SER A 4 -19.28 16.71 8.11
CA SER A 4 -17.86 17.07 8.03
C SER A 4 -17.63 18.09 6.92
N GLY A 5 -16.65 18.98 7.07
CA GLY A 5 -16.42 20.11 6.17
C GLY A 5 -15.05 20.19 5.52
N ILE A 6 -14.13 19.24 5.80
CA ILE A 6 -12.78 19.25 5.21
C ILE A 6 -12.76 18.36 3.97
N ARG A 7 -12.39 18.93 2.82
CA ARG A 7 -12.35 18.20 1.56
C ARG A 7 -11.03 17.44 1.41
N MET A 8 -11.12 16.18 0.98
CA MET A 8 -9.94 15.32 0.73
C MET A 8 -8.91 15.98 -0.19
N GLY A 9 -9.35 16.62 -1.27
CA GLY A 9 -8.47 17.26 -2.24
C GLY A 9 -7.62 18.39 -1.65
N GLU A 10 -8.09 19.06 -0.62
CA GLU A 10 -7.37 20.15 0.07
C GLU A 10 -6.17 19.60 0.85
N PHE A 11 -6.32 18.43 1.48
CA PHE A 11 -5.28 17.84 2.33
C PHE A 11 -4.43 16.77 1.63
N GLY A 12 -4.74 16.41 0.40
CA GLY A 12 -3.97 15.42 -0.37
C GLY A 12 -4.15 13.98 0.10
N VAL A 13 -5.28 13.66 0.76
CA VAL A 13 -5.62 12.28 1.17
C VAL A 13 -5.64 11.36 -0.04
N GLY A 14 -4.99 10.19 0.09
CA GLY A 14 -4.79 9.23 -0.99
C GLY A 14 -3.65 9.58 -1.95
N SER A 15 -2.88 10.65 -1.68
CA SER A 15 -1.73 11.05 -2.50
C SER A 15 -0.40 10.46 -2.04
N ARG A 16 -0.38 9.77 -0.89
CA ARG A 16 0.82 9.17 -0.26
C ARG A 16 1.96 10.17 -0.01
N GLY A 17 1.62 11.43 0.20
CA GLY A 17 2.54 12.44 0.65
C GLY A 17 2.41 12.71 2.15
N THR A 18 3.20 13.66 2.68
CA THR A 18 3.21 13.99 4.11
C THR A 18 1.85 14.46 4.64
N GLY A 19 1.01 15.07 3.78
CA GLY A 19 -0.37 15.44 4.14
C GLY A 19 -1.27 14.23 4.36
N ASP A 20 -1.14 13.22 3.53
CA ASP A 20 -1.87 11.95 3.63
C ASP A 20 -1.48 11.21 4.91
N PHE A 21 -0.19 11.07 5.18
CA PHE A 21 0.33 10.45 6.41
C PHE A 21 -0.18 11.16 7.67
N PHE A 22 -0.28 12.48 7.65
CA PHE A 22 -0.83 13.22 8.78
C PHE A 22 -2.31 12.88 9.05
N VAL A 23 -3.10 12.69 8.00
CA VAL A 23 -4.52 12.28 8.13
C VAL A 23 -4.60 10.85 8.67
N HIS A 24 -3.83 9.92 8.12
CA HIS A 24 -3.83 8.53 8.56
C HIS A 24 -3.46 8.40 10.04
N ARG A 25 -2.55 9.20 10.56
CA ARG A 25 -2.20 9.24 11.98
C ARG A 25 -3.33 9.72 12.91
N GLN A 26 -4.45 10.24 12.37
CA GLN A 26 -5.62 10.54 13.18
C GLN A 26 -6.50 9.32 13.45
N PHE A 27 -6.46 8.29 12.59
CA PHE A 27 -7.29 7.08 12.75
C PHE A 27 -7.03 6.33 14.05
N PRO A 28 -5.77 6.03 14.45
CA PRO A 28 -5.51 5.39 15.74
C PRO A 28 -6.04 6.18 16.94
N ARG A 29 -5.99 7.51 16.88
CA ARG A 29 -6.56 8.39 17.94
C ARG A 29 -8.07 8.18 18.08
N ILE A 30 -8.78 8.09 16.93
CA ILE A 30 -10.23 7.89 16.91
C ILE A 30 -10.57 6.46 17.39
N ILE A 31 -9.81 5.46 16.92
CA ILE A 31 -10.04 4.06 17.27
C ILE A 31 -9.75 3.80 18.74
N GLY A 32 -8.64 4.32 19.26
CA GLY A 32 -8.18 4.15 20.64
C GLY A 32 -9.02 4.90 21.67
N ALA A 33 -9.72 5.97 21.28
CA ALA A 33 -10.49 6.76 22.21
C ALA A 33 -11.59 5.96 22.92
N GLY A 34 -11.55 5.88 24.25
CA GLY A 34 -12.46 5.08 25.08
C GLY A 34 -12.17 3.59 25.06
N ALA A 35 -10.99 3.20 24.64
CA ALA A 35 -10.53 1.80 24.66
C ALA A 35 -9.44 1.56 25.71
N GLU A 36 -9.09 2.56 26.50
CA GLU A 36 -8.07 2.46 27.54
C GLU A 36 -8.37 1.32 28.51
N GLY A 37 -7.38 0.51 28.81
CA GLY A 37 -7.50 -0.64 29.73
C GLY A 37 -8.23 -1.86 29.17
N LYS A 38 -8.64 -1.85 27.89
CA LYS A 38 -9.17 -3.06 27.26
C LYS A 38 -8.02 -3.97 26.83
N GLU A 39 -8.16 -5.26 27.11
CA GLU A 39 -7.25 -6.26 26.56
C GLU A 39 -7.39 -6.30 25.04
N SER A 40 -6.24 -6.35 24.35
CA SER A 40 -6.16 -6.46 22.91
C SER A 40 -5.19 -7.58 22.51
N ASN A 41 -5.59 -8.37 21.54
CA ASN A 41 -4.73 -9.35 20.89
C ASN A 41 -4.05 -8.77 19.63
N THR A 42 -4.15 -7.46 19.42
CA THR A 42 -3.50 -6.75 18.30
C THR A 42 -1.98 -6.78 18.47
N VAL A 43 -1.30 -7.17 17.42
CA VAL A 43 0.18 -7.22 17.32
C VAL A 43 0.68 -6.11 16.42
N VAL A 44 -0.01 -5.83 15.32
CA VAL A 44 0.19 -4.70 14.44
C VAL A 44 -1.17 -4.05 14.21
N GLY A 45 -1.32 -2.83 14.67
CA GLY A 45 -2.56 -2.06 14.54
C GLY A 45 -2.43 -0.93 13.54
N VAL A 46 -3.49 -0.17 13.38
CA VAL A 46 -3.53 1.01 12.47
C VAL A 46 -2.58 2.14 12.91
N ASP A 47 -2.09 2.10 14.13
CA ASP A 47 -1.11 3.04 14.69
C ASP A 47 0.32 2.78 14.18
N GLU A 48 0.63 1.56 13.77
CA GLU A 48 1.93 1.22 13.17
C GLU A 48 2.01 1.61 11.69
N MET A 49 0.88 1.87 11.02
CA MET A 49 0.80 2.23 9.60
C MET A 49 1.56 1.24 8.69
N ASP A 50 1.46 -0.05 9.02
CA ASP A 50 2.08 -1.13 8.25
C ASP A 50 1.17 -1.61 7.12
N ASP A 51 1.64 -2.52 6.28
CA ASP A 51 0.93 -2.99 5.08
C ASP A 51 -0.34 -3.78 5.45
N ALA A 52 -0.37 -4.48 6.59
CA ALA A 52 -1.57 -5.16 7.07
C ALA A 52 -1.69 -5.17 8.59
N GLY A 53 -2.92 -5.36 9.07
CA GLY A 53 -3.22 -5.58 10.49
C GLY A 53 -2.89 -7.01 10.92
N VAL A 54 -2.36 -7.17 12.15
CA VAL A 54 -2.00 -8.46 12.73
C VAL A 54 -2.64 -8.62 14.10
N VAL A 55 -3.34 -9.73 14.30
CA VAL A 55 -3.84 -10.14 15.61
C VAL A 55 -3.32 -11.54 15.96
N LYS A 56 -3.23 -11.83 17.26
CA LYS A 56 -2.85 -13.16 17.73
C LYS A 56 -4.09 -13.96 18.14
N ALA A 57 -4.24 -15.15 17.55
CA ALA A 57 -5.34 -16.05 17.88
C ALA A 57 -4.88 -17.51 17.79
N GLY A 58 -5.26 -18.33 18.76
CA GLY A 58 -4.96 -19.77 18.76
C GLY A 58 -3.47 -20.13 18.65
N GLY A 59 -2.57 -19.24 19.11
CA GLY A 59 -1.13 -19.45 19.04
C GLY A 59 -0.49 -19.02 17.72
N GLN A 60 -1.27 -18.57 16.73
CA GLN A 60 -0.83 -18.08 15.43
C GLN A 60 -1.06 -16.58 15.30
N TYR A 61 -0.36 -15.95 14.35
CA TYR A 61 -0.66 -14.61 13.88
C TYR A 61 -1.65 -14.70 12.72
N ILE A 62 -2.75 -13.96 12.82
CA ILE A 62 -3.74 -13.79 11.77
C ILE A 62 -3.52 -12.40 11.16
N ILE A 63 -3.28 -12.37 9.88
CA ILE A 63 -3.05 -11.16 9.10
C ILE A 63 -4.33 -10.85 8.31
N THR A 64 -4.74 -9.59 8.33
CA THR A 64 -5.89 -9.11 7.57
C THR A 64 -5.53 -7.82 6.84
N THR A 65 -5.85 -7.77 5.57
CA THR A 65 -5.69 -6.58 4.73
C THR A 65 -6.85 -6.42 3.78
N VAL A 66 -7.04 -5.21 3.27
CA VAL A 66 -8.05 -4.89 2.26
C VAL A 66 -7.55 -3.74 1.39
N ASP A 67 -7.63 -3.95 0.08
CA ASP A 67 -7.31 -2.94 -0.92
C ASP A 67 -8.52 -2.56 -1.76
N GLY A 68 -8.65 -1.26 -2.04
CA GLY A 68 -9.63 -0.73 -2.96
C GLY A 68 -9.20 -0.86 -4.42
N MET A 69 -10.12 -1.21 -5.30
CA MET A 69 -9.84 -1.19 -6.72
C MET A 69 -9.50 0.22 -7.21
N HIS A 70 -8.58 0.31 -8.15
CA HIS A 70 -8.23 1.59 -8.76
C HIS A 70 -9.41 2.17 -9.54
N SER A 71 -9.96 3.31 -9.11
CA SER A 71 -11.24 3.85 -9.58
C SER A 71 -11.28 4.10 -11.11
N ARG A 72 -10.14 4.41 -11.74
CA ARG A 72 -10.06 4.61 -13.19
C ARG A 72 -10.00 3.31 -13.99
N LEU A 73 -9.78 2.17 -13.31
CA LEU A 73 -9.87 0.84 -13.93
C LEU A 73 -11.30 0.28 -13.90
N SER A 74 -12.30 1.02 -13.42
CA SER A 74 -13.69 0.61 -13.47
C SER A 74 -14.21 0.38 -14.91
N ASP A 75 -13.59 1.03 -15.90
CA ASP A 75 -13.87 0.82 -17.32
C ASP A 75 -13.10 -0.36 -17.92
N PHE A 76 -12.20 -0.96 -17.15
CA PHE A 76 -11.38 -2.13 -17.47
C PHE A 76 -11.47 -3.13 -16.31
N PRO A 77 -12.66 -3.66 -16.03
CA PRO A 77 -12.95 -4.38 -14.79
C PRO A 77 -12.11 -5.63 -14.60
N PHE A 78 -11.73 -6.32 -15.66
CA PHE A 78 -10.79 -7.45 -15.56
C PHE A 78 -9.43 -7.02 -14.98
N LEU A 79 -8.85 -5.94 -15.49
CA LEU A 79 -7.60 -5.39 -14.96
C LEU A 79 -7.77 -4.88 -13.54
N ALA A 80 -8.92 -4.27 -13.22
CA ALA A 80 -9.23 -3.83 -11.87
C ALA A 80 -9.21 -5.00 -10.88
N GLY A 81 -9.90 -6.10 -11.20
CA GLY A 81 -9.92 -7.32 -10.38
C GLY A 81 -8.54 -7.96 -10.23
N PHE A 82 -7.79 -8.07 -11.34
CA PHE A 82 -6.43 -8.61 -11.33
C PHE A 82 -5.50 -7.80 -10.41
N HIS A 83 -5.43 -6.48 -10.59
CA HIS A 83 -4.50 -5.64 -9.86
C HIS A 83 -4.86 -5.49 -8.38
N VAL A 84 -6.13 -5.34 -8.02
CA VAL A 84 -6.53 -5.22 -6.61
C VAL A 84 -6.28 -6.52 -5.84
N THR A 85 -6.53 -7.67 -6.47
CA THR A 85 -6.25 -8.96 -5.82
C THR A 85 -4.76 -9.16 -5.60
N ARG A 86 -3.94 -8.79 -6.60
CA ARG A 86 -2.49 -8.84 -6.49
C ARG A 86 -1.98 -7.91 -5.40
N ALA A 87 -2.52 -6.69 -5.29
CA ALA A 87 -2.18 -5.73 -4.25
C ALA A 87 -2.49 -6.27 -2.85
N THR A 88 -3.71 -6.74 -2.65
CA THR A 88 -4.14 -7.31 -1.38
C THR A 88 -3.29 -8.52 -0.95
N LEU A 89 -2.99 -9.44 -1.87
CA LEU A 89 -2.09 -10.56 -1.55
C LEU A 89 -0.68 -10.10 -1.20
N ARG A 90 -0.18 -9.07 -1.87
CA ARG A 90 1.13 -8.48 -1.62
C ARG A 90 1.26 -8.03 -0.16
N ASP A 91 0.27 -7.26 0.35
CA ASP A 91 0.25 -6.78 1.73
C ASP A 91 0.28 -7.93 2.75
N ALA A 92 -0.44 -9.02 2.47
CA ALA A 92 -0.40 -10.19 3.34
C ALA A 92 0.99 -10.87 3.29
N TYR A 93 1.56 -11.04 2.10
CA TYR A 93 2.86 -11.68 1.92
C TYR A 93 4.00 -10.91 2.59
N VAL A 94 4.03 -9.57 2.48
CA VAL A 94 5.11 -8.77 3.09
C VAL A 94 5.05 -8.75 4.61
N MET A 95 3.92 -9.09 5.21
CA MET A 95 3.83 -9.33 6.65
C MET A 95 4.33 -10.72 7.08
N GLY A 96 4.91 -11.50 6.18
CA GLY A 96 5.38 -12.87 6.45
C GLY A 96 4.25 -13.90 6.49
N ALA A 97 3.08 -13.57 5.97
CA ALA A 97 1.91 -14.44 6.03
C ALA A 97 1.73 -15.29 4.77
N LYS A 98 1.26 -16.52 4.99
CA LYS A 98 0.68 -17.35 3.95
C LYS A 98 -0.79 -16.96 3.79
N PRO A 99 -1.22 -16.37 2.66
CA PRO A 99 -2.62 -16.09 2.39
C PRO A 99 -3.44 -17.39 2.38
N VAL A 100 -4.64 -17.36 2.97
CA VAL A 100 -5.52 -18.54 3.07
C VAL A 100 -6.92 -18.29 2.52
N ALA A 101 -7.35 -17.04 2.41
CA ALA A 101 -8.66 -16.68 1.88
C ALA A 101 -8.67 -15.26 1.30
N LEU A 102 -9.44 -15.09 0.23
CA LEU A 102 -9.81 -13.80 -0.34
C LEU A 102 -11.29 -13.53 -0.09
N LEU A 103 -11.62 -12.24 0.03
CA LEU A 103 -12.98 -11.72 0.13
C LEU A 103 -13.13 -10.58 -0.87
N SER A 104 -14.33 -10.34 -1.39
CA SER A 104 -14.58 -9.25 -2.33
C SER A 104 -15.82 -8.47 -1.94
N ASP A 105 -15.77 -7.15 -2.07
CA ASP A 105 -16.94 -6.29 -1.98
C ASP A 105 -17.02 -5.42 -3.24
N ILE A 106 -18.16 -5.47 -3.94
CA ILE A 106 -18.34 -4.83 -5.24
C ILE A 106 -19.59 -3.97 -5.23
N HIS A 107 -19.46 -2.74 -5.68
CA HIS A 107 -20.54 -1.79 -5.80
C HIS A 107 -20.71 -1.35 -7.26
N VAL A 108 -21.92 -1.48 -7.78
CA VAL A 108 -22.30 -1.04 -9.14
C VAL A 108 -23.50 -0.11 -9.09
N ALA A 109 -23.62 0.78 -10.08
CA ALA A 109 -24.80 1.61 -10.21
C ALA A 109 -26.05 0.77 -10.54
N ASP A 110 -27.25 1.32 -10.25
CA ASP A 110 -28.54 0.65 -10.51
C ASP A 110 -28.69 0.17 -11.96
N ASP A 111 -28.26 0.99 -12.93
CA ASP A 111 -28.27 0.68 -14.35
C ASP A 111 -26.89 0.23 -14.86
N GLY A 112 -26.03 -0.24 -13.95
CA GLY A 112 -24.67 -0.68 -14.27
C GLY A 112 -24.66 -1.96 -15.09
N ASP A 113 -23.68 -2.05 -16.01
CA ASP A 113 -23.46 -3.24 -16.81
C ASP A 113 -23.02 -4.43 -15.93
N VAL A 114 -23.84 -5.45 -15.87
CA VAL A 114 -23.59 -6.69 -15.11
C VAL A 114 -22.31 -7.40 -15.61
N ALA A 115 -21.95 -7.26 -16.89
CA ALA A 115 -20.73 -7.84 -17.42
C ALA A 115 -19.46 -7.32 -16.71
N LYS A 116 -19.49 -6.10 -16.18
CA LYS A 116 -18.39 -5.58 -15.35
C LYS A 116 -18.13 -6.44 -14.11
N LEU A 117 -19.19 -6.98 -13.49
CA LEU A 117 -19.04 -7.89 -12.33
C LEU A 117 -18.34 -9.18 -12.71
N PHE A 118 -18.69 -9.72 -13.88
CA PHE A 118 -18.11 -10.97 -14.38
C PHE A 118 -16.63 -10.79 -14.73
N ASP A 119 -16.30 -9.73 -15.44
CA ASP A 119 -14.91 -9.42 -15.80
C ASP A 119 -14.05 -9.15 -14.57
N TYR A 120 -14.58 -8.38 -13.61
CA TYR A 120 -13.89 -8.12 -12.35
C TYR A 120 -13.62 -9.41 -11.58
N THR A 121 -14.63 -10.25 -11.45
CA THR A 121 -14.51 -11.56 -10.80
C THR A 121 -13.52 -12.47 -11.53
N ALA A 122 -13.52 -12.45 -12.87
CA ALA A 122 -12.56 -13.19 -13.66
C ALA A 122 -11.11 -12.71 -13.41
N GLY A 123 -10.90 -11.39 -13.31
CA GLY A 123 -9.60 -10.82 -12.93
C GLY A 123 -9.13 -11.29 -11.56
N ILE A 124 -10.03 -11.30 -10.55
CA ILE A 124 -9.72 -11.87 -9.22
C ILE A 124 -9.38 -13.34 -9.35
N ALA A 125 -10.17 -14.12 -10.10
CA ALA A 125 -10.01 -15.57 -10.23
C ALA A 125 -8.65 -15.94 -10.82
N VAL A 126 -8.13 -15.19 -11.80
CA VAL A 126 -6.79 -15.45 -12.34
C VAL A 126 -5.72 -15.44 -11.26
N VAL A 127 -5.72 -14.41 -10.41
CA VAL A 127 -4.72 -14.31 -9.34
C VAL A 127 -4.97 -15.35 -8.25
N SER A 128 -6.22 -15.57 -7.88
CA SER A 128 -6.67 -16.59 -6.94
C SER A 128 -6.17 -17.99 -7.35
N ASP A 129 -6.42 -18.38 -8.61
CA ASP A 129 -6.01 -19.69 -9.14
C ASP A 129 -4.49 -19.82 -9.22
N MET A 130 -3.81 -18.80 -9.74
CA MET A 130 -2.34 -18.84 -9.93
C MET A 130 -1.57 -18.84 -8.61
N MET A 131 -2.14 -18.29 -7.53
CA MET A 131 -1.54 -18.26 -6.20
C MET A 131 -2.16 -19.31 -5.25
N ASN A 132 -3.14 -20.06 -5.72
CA ASN A 132 -3.85 -21.08 -4.94
C ASN A 132 -4.43 -20.51 -3.62
N VAL A 133 -5.07 -19.32 -3.71
CA VAL A 133 -5.74 -18.66 -2.58
C VAL A 133 -7.20 -18.45 -2.95
N PRO A 134 -8.15 -19.21 -2.37
CA PRO A 134 -9.54 -19.20 -2.80
C PRO A 134 -10.27 -17.91 -2.44
N LEU A 135 -11.10 -17.41 -3.36
CA LEU A 135 -12.12 -16.40 -3.06
C LEU A 135 -13.29 -17.11 -2.36
N VAL A 136 -13.49 -16.88 -1.06
CA VAL A 136 -14.41 -17.65 -0.22
C VAL A 136 -15.67 -16.87 0.17
N SER A 137 -15.65 -15.56 0.07
CA SER A 137 -16.77 -14.71 0.48
C SER A 137 -16.80 -13.42 -0.29
N GLY A 138 -17.97 -12.80 -0.36
CA GLY A 138 -18.10 -11.49 -0.98
C GLY A 138 -19.49 -10.88 -0.76
N SER A 139 -19.58 -9.61 -1.11
CA SER A 139 -20.79 -8.82 -1.13
C SER A 139 -20.89 -8.10 -2.47
N THR A 140 -22.10 -7.96 -2.99
CA THR A 140 -22.38 -7.15 -4.16
C THR A 140 -23.50 -6.19 -3.81
N LEU A 141 -23.25 -4.89 -3.88
CA LEU A 141 -24.23 -3.86 -3.61
C LEU A 141 -24.56 -3.07 -4.85
N ARG A 142 -25.83 -2.71 -4.96
CA ARG A 142 -26.34 -1.77 -5.94
C ARG A 142 -26.41 -0.38 -5.33
N ILE A 143 -25.85 0.62 -5.98
CA ILE A 143 -25.87 2.00 -5.51
C ILE A 143 -26.94 2.74 -6.27
N GLY A 144 -27.97 3.23 -5.56
CA GLY A 144 -29.13 3.91 -6.12
C GLY A 144 -28.78 5.20 -6.86
N GLY A 145 -29.66 5.59 -7.78
CA GLY A 145 -29.45 6.57 -8.84
C GLY A 145 -29.11 8.02 -8.45
N ASP A 146 -29.19 8.38 -7.17
CA ASP A 146 -28.77 9.68 -6.64
C ASP A 146 -27.29 9.69 -6.17
N MET A 147 -26.66 8.54 -6.13
CA MET A 147 -25.26 8.41 -5.75
C MET A 147 -24.35 8.59 -6.96
N VAL A 148 -23.51 9.58 -6.91
CA VAL A 148 -22.70 10.07 -8.03
C VAL A 148 -21.47 9.19 -8.33
N ILE A 149 -21.65 7.89 -8.49
CA ILE A 149 -20.59 7.06 -9.09
C ILE A 149 -20.77 6.93 -10.62
N GLY A 150 -21.91 7.41 -11.17
CA GLY A 150 -22.26 7.26 -12.57
C GLY A 150 -22.27 5.79 -12.97
N GLU A 151 -21.75 5.48 -14.14
CA GLU A 151 -21.60 4.10 -14.62
C GLU A 151 -20.40 3.35 -14.05
N ARG A 152 -19.68 3.97 -13.10
CA ARG A 152 -18.49 3.38 -12.51
C ARG A 152 -18.85 2.25 -11.55
N MET A 153 -17.96 1.27 -11.53
CA MET A 153 -17.89 0.25 -10.49
C MET A 153 -16.87 0.68 -9.45
N THR A 154 -17.11 0.36 -8.19
CA THR A 154 -16.15 0.48 -7.11
C THR A 154 -16.19 -0.77 -6.24
N GLY A 155 -15.15 -1.02 -5.47
CA GLY A 155 -15.10 -2.19 -4.60
C GLY A 155 -13.71 -2.41 -4.04
N CYS A 156 -13.57 -3.51 -3.34
CA CYS A 156 -12.31 -3.92 -2.75
C CYS A 156 -12.14 -5.44 -2.74
N VAL A 157 -10.92 -5.87 -2.50
CA VAL A 157 -10.60 -7.26 -2.19
C VAL A 157 -9.90 -7.29 -0.85
N GLY A 158 -10.36 -8.17 0.03
CA GLY A 158 -9.73 -8.46 1.31
C GLY A 158 -8.95 -9.77 1.27
N CYS A 159 -7.96 -9.90 2.13
CA CYS A 159 -7.19 -11.12 2.32
C CYS A 159 -7.06 -11.45 3.81
N VAL A 160 -7.15 -12.74 4.10
CA VAL A 160 -6.76 -13.31 5.39
C VAL A 160 -5.56 -14.20 5.18
N GLY A 161 -4.53 -14.01 6.02
CA GLY A 161 -3.34 -14.83 6.02
C GLY A 161 -2.98 -15.33 7.42
N VAL A 162 -2.11 -16.31 7.49
CA VAL A 162 -1.57 -16.86 8.75
C VAL A 162 -0.05 -16.82 8.72
N ALA A 163 0.56 -16.49 9.85
CA ALA A 163 2.00 -16.44 9.99
C ALA A 163 2.48 -17.02 11.33
N ASN A 164 3.72 -17.52 11.33
CA ASN A 164 4.45 -17.86 12.55
C ASN A 164 5.51 -16.80 12.89
N HIS A 165 5.92 -16.02 11.89
CA HIS A 165 6.87 -14.92 11.98
C HIS A 165 6.29 -13.71 11.24
N VAL A 166 6.39 -12.52 11.82
CA VAL A 166 5.85 -11.27 11.24
C VAL A 166 7.02 -10.35 10.87
N THR A 167 7.05 -9.94 9.61
CA THR A 167 8.11 -9.11 9.00
C THR A 167 7.69 -7.65 8.90
N LYS A 168 7.26 -7.07 10.01
CA LYS A 168 6.72 -5.70 10.07
C LYS A 168 7.78 -4.61 9.89
N ARG A 169 7.40 -3.45 9.38
CA ARG A 169 8.28 -2.30 9.13
C ARG A 169 9.06 -1.86 10.36
N SER A 170 8.43 -1.86 11.54
CA SER A 170 9.06 -1.48 12.80
C SER A 170 10.17 -2.44 13.29
N ALA A 171 10.34 -3.59 12.65
CA ALA A 171 11.41 -4.53 12.96
C ALA A 171 12.73 -4.24 12.22
N THR A 172 12.75 -3.30 11.28
CA THR A 172 13.97 -2.78 10.63
C THR A 172 14.94 -2.22 11.67
N LYS A 173 16.23 -2.50 11.52
CA LYS A 173 17.26 -2.14 12.51
C LYS A 173 18.46 -1.45 11.88
N PRO A 174 19.12 -0.53 12.59
CA PRO A 174 20.47 -0.08 12.22
C PRO A 174 21.42 -1.25 12.01
N GLY A 175 22.18 -1.20 10.92
CA GLY A 175 23.06 -2.28 10.47
C GLY A 175 22.45 -3.18 9.39
N ASP A 176 21.14 -3.13 9.17
CA ASP A 176 20.49 -3.86 8.09
C ASP A 176 20.90 -3.34 6.72
N ILE A 177 20.92 -4.25 5.75
CA ILE A 177 20.98 -3.92 4.34
C ILE A 177 19.56 -3.76 3.78
N LEU A 178 19.39 -2.84 2.83
CA LEU A 178 18.16 -2.67 2.06
C LEU A 178 18.29 -3.40 0.73
N LEU A 179 17.35 -4.28 0.43
CA LEU A 179 17.23 -5.03 -0.82
C LEU A 179 15.93 -4.64 -1.53
N MET A 180 15.95 -4.62 -2.86
CA MET A 180 14.74 -4.38 -3.67
C MET A 180 14.69 -5.30 -4.87
N THR A 181 13.49 -5.80 -5.21
CA THR A 181 13.27 -6.51 -6.47
C THR A 181 13.06 -5.57 -7.64
N GLU A 182 13.19 -6.11 -8.85
CA GLU A 182 12.62 -5.46 -10.03
C GLU A 182 11.11 -5.30 -9.91
N GLY A 183 10.55 -4.31 -10.64
CA GLY A 183 9.12 -4.05 -10.66
C GLY A 183 8.65 -3.44 -11.97
N ALA A 184 7.44 -3.80 -12.37
CA ALA A 184 6.78 -3.31 -13.58
C ALA A 184 5.55 -2.42 -13.27
N GLY A 185 5.31 -2.17 -11.99
CA GLY A 185 4.13 -1.45 -11.53
C GLY A 185 2.86 -2.30 -11.50
N GLY A 186 1.82 -1.71 -10.94
CA GLY A 186 0.49 -2.31 -10.78
C GLY A 186 -0.61 -1.45 -11.42
N GLY A 187 -1.75 -1.37 -10.76
CA GLY A 187 -2.93 -0.63 -11.23
C GLY A 187 -2.67 0.83 -11.56
N THR A 188 -1.77 1.50 -10.83
CA THR A 188 -1.38 2.89 -11.09
C THR A 188 -0.65 3.02 -12.44
N ILE A 189 0.33 2.16 -12.70
CA ILE A 189 1.07 2.15 -13.97
C ILE A 189 0.17 1.71 -15.12
N ALA A 190 -0.64 0.66 -14.94
CA ALA A 190 -1.63 0.22 -15.93
C ALA A 190 -2.58 1.37 -16.31
N THR A 191 -3.09 2.11 -15.32
CA THR A 191 -3.93 3.28 -15.57
C THR A 191 -3.19 4.37 -16.35
N ALA A 192 -1.99 4.74 -15.94
CA ALA A 192 -1.18 5.74 -16.65
C ALA A 192 -0.94 5.30 -18.10
N ALA A 193 -0.63 4.02 -18.32
CA ALA A 193 -0.39 3.45 -19.64
C ALA A 193 -1.63 3.49 -20.54
N ILE A 194 -2.79 3.08 -20.03
CA ILE A 194 -4.07 3.11 -20.78
C ILE A 194 -4.39 4.52 -21.26
N TYR A 195 -4.42 5.47 -20.31
CA TYR A 195 -4.83 6.84 -20.61
C TYR A 195 -3.78 7.66 -21.38
N SER A 196 -2.56 7.16 -21.52
CA SER A 196 -1.47 7.79 -22.28
C SER A 196 -1.13 7.04 -23.57
N GLY A 197 -1.83 5.93 -23.90
CA GLY A 197 -1.65 5.21 -25.15
C GLY A 197 -0.43 4.29 -25.21
N TYR A 198 -0.08 3.64 -24.10
CA TYR A 198 1.04 2.68 -23.99
C TYR A 198 0.54 1.24 -23.72
N PRO A 199 -0.17 0.58 -24.65
CA PRO A 199 -0.75 -0.75 -24.41
C PRO A 199 0.29 -1.81 -24.06
N GLN A 200 1.51 -1.72 -24.61
CA GLN A 200 2.60 -2.65 -24.30
C GLN A 200 3.03 -2.57 -22.82
N VAL A 201 2.89 -1.39 -22.18
CA VAL A 201 3.18 -1.23 -20.75
C VAL A 201 2.09 -1.89 -19.91
N VAL A 202 0.82 -1.84 -20.35
CA VAL A 202 -0.27 -2.55 -19.66
C VAL A 202 0.04 -4.03 -19.55
N GLU A 203 0.48 -4.65 -20.65
CA GLU A 203 0.88 -6.08 -20.67
C GLU A 203 2.00 -6.39 -19.67
N LYS A 204 2.96 -5.47 -19.49
CA LYS A 204 4.06 -5.65 -18.51
C LYS A 204 3.56 -5.64 -17.06
N THR A 205 2.49 -4.93 -16.78
CA THR A 205 1.90 -4.91 -15.43
C THR A 205 1.13 -6.18 -15.07
N ILE A 206 0.77 -7.01 -16.07
CA ILE A 206 0.07 -8.28 -15.87
C ILE A 206 1.10 -9.37 -15.57
N ASN A 207 1.61 -9.39 -14.34
CA ASN A 207 2.57 -10.38 -13.87
C ASN A 207 2.35 -10.68 -12.38
N LEU A 208 2.97 -11.76 -11.90
CA LEU A 208 2.92 -12.21 -10.50
C LEU A 208 4.31 -12.28 -9.87
N SER A 209 5.31 -11.63 -10.46
CA SER A 209 6.73 -11.72 -10.05
C SER A 209 6.91 -11.36 -8.58
N PHE A 210 6.27 -10.27 -8.11
CA PHE A 210 6.27 -9.88 -6.71
C PHE A 210 5.79 -11.02 -5.78
N LEU A 211 4.59 -11.55 -6.07
CA LEU A 211 3.98 -12.60 -5.25
C LEU A 211 4.82 -13.88 -5.25
N LYS A 212 5.42 -14.24 -6.40
CA LYS A 212 6.31 -15.40 -6.51
C LYS A 212 7.61 -15.21 -5.74
N ALA A 213 8.17 -14.01 -5.72
CA ALA A 213 9.33 -13.68 -4.89
C ALA A 213 9.01 -13.86 -3.40
N CYS A 214 7.88 -13.31 -2.94
CA CYS A 214 7.42 -13.48 -1.57
C CYS A 214 7.14 -14.94 -1.22
N GLU A 215 6.44 -15.67 -2.07
CA GLU A 215 6.16 -17.11 -1.88
C GLU A 215 7.45 -17.92 -1.70
N ALA A 216 8.49 -17.61 -2.50
CA ALA A 216 9.80 -18.27 -2.38
C ALA A 216 10.45 -17.96 -1.02
N LEU A 217 10.39 -16.71 -0.56
CA LEU A 217 10.93 -16.32 0.75
C LEU A 217 10.17 -16.99 1.90
N LEU A 218 8.83 -17.04 1.82
CA LEU A 218 7.99 -17.68 2.84
C LEU A 218 8.26 -19.19 2.95
N ASN A 219 8.60 -19.84 1.85
CA ASN A 219 8.91 -21.26 1.81
C ASN A 219 10.39 -21.56 2.13
N SER A 220 11.21 -20.54 2.43
CA SER A 220 12.61 -20.66 2.77
C SER A 220 12.87 -20.42 4.25
N PRO A 221 13.81 -21.14 4.88
CA PRO A 221 14.26 -20.84 6.24
C PRO A 221 14.81 -19.43 6.43
N VAL A 222 15.20 -18.75 5.33
CA VAL A 222 15.75 -17.39 5.37
C VAL A 222 14.73 -16.37 5.87
N LEU A 223 13.42 -16.64 5.75
CA LEU A 223 12.37 -15.78 6.27
C LEU A 223 12.57 -15.40 7.74
N ASN A 224 13.00 -16.35 8.56
CA ASN A 224 13.23 -16.12 10.00
C ASN A 224 14.42 -15.18 10.30
N LYS A 225 15.22 -14.88 9.28
CA LYS A 225 16.37 -13.96 9.37
C LYS A 225 16.04 -12.57 8.80
N ILE A 226 14.91 -12.43 8.10
CA ILE A 226 14.42 -11.16 7.55
C ILE A 226 13.79 -10.36 8.69
N HIS A 227 14.18 -9.11 8.84
CA HIS A 227 13.60 -8.23 9.82
C HIS A 227 12.30 -7.61 9.34
N SER A 228 12.29 -7.07 8.11
CA SER A 228 11.12 -6.41 7.54
C SER A 228 10.99 -6.69 6.05
N MET A 229 9.76 -6.78 5.59
CA MET A 229 9.38 -6.70 4.17
C MET A 229 8.30 -5.64 4.02
N THR A 230 8.29 -4.96 2.88
CA THR A 230 7.22 -4.03 2.48
C THR A 230 7.19 -3.93 0.96
N ASP A 231 6.16 -3.34 0.43
CA ASP A 231 6.02 -3.13 -1.00
C ASP A 231 6.31 -1.67 -1.40
N VAL A 232 6.70 -1.46 -2.66
CA VAL A 232 6.85 -0.14 -3.26
C VAL A 232 5.59 0.18 -4.03
N THR A 233 4.68 0.92 -3.38
CA THR A 233 3.35 1.23 -3.88
C THR A 233 3.14 2.70 -4.22
N ASN A 234 1.93 3.18 -4.11
CA ASN A 234 1.58 4.56 -4.40
C ASN A 234 2.31 5.51 -3.45
N GLY A 235 3.06 6.46 -4.00
CA GLY A 235 4.05 7.26 -3.26
C GLY A 235 5.48 6.83 -3.57
N GLY A 236 5.62 5.64 -4.17
CA GLY A 236 6.87 5.08 -4.67
C GLY A 236 7.89 4.80 -3.58
N LEU A 237 9.08 4.43 -4.02
CA LEU A 237 10.21 4.13 -3.12
C LEU A 237 10.45 5.26 -2.10
N ARG A 238 10.26 6.51 -2.52
CA ARG A 238 10.45 7.67 -1.64
C ARG A 238 9.47 7.67 -0.47
N GLY A 239 8.20 7.39 -0.74
CA GLY A 239 7.17 7.32 0.29
C GLY A 239 7.36 6.15 1.24
N ASP A 240 7.57 4.95 0.68
CA ASP A 240 7.63 3.72 1.47
C ASP A 240 8.89 3.64 2.34
N VAL A 241 10.05 4.05 1.81
CA VAL A 241 11.29 4.13 2.61
C VAL A 241 11.20 5.18 3.72
N TYR A 242 10.55 6.32 3.45
CA TYR A 242 10.33 7.36 4.46
C TYR A 242 9.41 6.84 5.60
N GLU A 243 8.30 6.21 5.25
CA GLU A 243 7.36 5.65 6.21
C GLU A 243 8.00 4.53 7.04
N MET A 244 8.79 3.66 6.41
CA MET A 244 9.56 2.62 7.06
C MET A 244 10.58 3.20 8.06
N ALA A 245 11.32 4.26 7.67
CA ALA A 245 12.29 4.93 8.53
C ALA A 245 11.62 5.57 9.76
N GLU A 246 10.46 6.23 9.56
CA GLU A 246 9.68 6.80 10.67
C GLU A 246 9.14 5.75 11.63
N THR A 247 8.63 4.63 11.08
CA THR A 247 8.06 3.53 11.87
C THR A 247 9.14 2.80 12.68
N ALA A 248 10.28 2.51 12.04
CA ALA A 248 11.40 1.83 12.67
C ALA A 248 12.30 2.74 13.54
N LYS A 249 12.07 4.07 13.49
CA LYS A 249 12.86 5.08 14.23
C LYS A 249 14.36 5.00 13.94
N CYS A 250 14.69 4.89 12.66
CA CYS A 250 16.06 4.81 12.17
C CYS A 250 16.23 5.66 10.91
N ARG A 251 17.46 5.78 10.41
CA ARG A 251 17.75 6.37 9.11
C ARG A 251 17.89 5.28 8.07
N ILE A 252 17.21 5.42 6.93
CA ILE A 252 17.39 4.55 5.77
C ILE A 252 18.06 5.34 4.65
N VAL A 253 19.18 4.81 4.13
CA VAL A 253 19.92 5.40 3.01
C VAL A 253 19.72 4.52 1.79
N VAL A 254 19.18 5.12 0.73
CA VAL A 254 19.00 4.46 -0.58
C VAL A 254 20.14 4.87 -1.51
N GLU A 255 20.75 3.92 -2.21
CA GLU A 255 21.80 4.14 -3.21
C GLU A 255 21.17 4.15 -4.61
N GLU A 256 21.23 5.30 -5.31
CA GLU A 256 20.52 5.48 -6.59
C GLU A 256 21.07 4.63 -7.74
N GLU A 257 22.35 4.25 -7.69
CA GLU A 257 23.10 3.66 -8.82
C GLU A 257 22.37 2.49 -9.52
N ASN A 258 21.74 1.61 -8.74
CA ASN A 258 21.08 0.41 -9.27
C ASN A 258 19.57 0.57 -9.49
N LEU A 259 18.94 1.65 -9.01
CA LEU A 259 17.48 1.79 -8.97
C LEU A 259 16.83 1.71 -10.35
N ARG A 260 17.33 2.50 -11.31
CA ARG A 260 16.73 2.52 -12.65
C ARG A 260 16.76 1.16 -13.35
N SER A 261 17.75 0.34 -13.04
CA SER A 261 17.89 -1.00 -13.65
C SER A 261 16.92 -2.03 -13.08
N LEU A 262 16.23 -1.70 -11.99
CA LEU A 262 15.16 -2.53 -11.38
C LEU A 262 13.76 -2.13 -11.86
N VAL A 263 13.63 -1.03 -12.60
CA VAL A 263 12.35 -0.67 -13.22
C VAL A 263 12.25 -1.34 -14.59
N GLU A 264 11.14 -2.00 -14.87
CA GLU A 264 10.88 -2.60 -16.18
C GLU A 264 11.13 -1.57 -17.29
N PRO A 265 11.96 -1.88 -18.32
CA PRO A 265 12.42 -0.87 -19.29
C PRO A 265 11.31 -0.14 -20.04
N GLU A 266 10.23 -0.81 -20.44
CA GLU A 266 9.11 -0.16 -21.15
C GLU A 266 8.31 0.75 -20.20
N VAL A 267 8.19 0.38 -18.93
CA VAL A 267 7.58 1.23 -17.89
C VAL A 267 8.44 2.48 -17.70
N LEU A 268 9.74 2.32 -17.53
CA LEU A 268 10.67 3.43 -17.33
C LEU A 268 10.64 4.41 -18.51
N LYS A 269 10.64 3.89 -19.75
CA LYS A 269 10.53 4.70 -20.97
C LYS A 269 9.24 5.51 -21.03
N MET A 270 8.11 4.90 -20.63
CA MET A 270 6.84 5.63 -20.52
C MET A 270 6.90 6.72 -19.45
N LEU A 271 7.41 6.42 -18.26
CA LEU A 271 7.53 7.39 -17.18
C LEU A 271 8.40 8.58 -17.57
N ASP A 272 9.55 8.34 -18.21
CA ASP A 272 10.44 9.37 -18.74
C ASP A 272 9.72 10.25 -19.79
N ALA A 273 8.98 9.64 -20.73
CA ALA A 273 8.23 10.36 -21.75
C ALA A 273 7.11 11.24 -21.15
N LEU A 274 6.45 10.75 -20.11
CA LEU A 274 5.39 11.48 -19.39
C LEU A 274 5.93 12.43 -18.32
N LYS A 275 7.27 12.49 -18.11
CA LYS A 275 7.91 13.27 -17.06
C LYS A 275 7.39 12.95 -15.66
N ILE A 276 7.14 11.70 -15.41
CA ILE A 276 6.73 11.16 -14.11
C ILE A 276 7.98 10.63 -13.41
N ASP A 277 8.23 11.09 -12.19
CA ASP A 277 9.35 10.61 -11.38
C ASP A 277 9.08 9.17 -10.93
N TYR A 278 9.93 8.23 -11.39
CA TYR A 278 9.82 6.81 -11.05
C TYR A 278 10.01 6.51 -9.55
N LEU A 279 10.63 7.42 -8.80
CA LEU A 279 10.83 7.28 -7.35
C LEU A 279 9.58 7.61 -6.53
N GLY A 280 8.58 8.25 -7.15
CA GLY A 280 7.32 8.64 -6.52
C GLY A 280 6.09 7.85 -6.99
N VAL A 281 6.26 6.75 -7.74
CA VAL A 281 5.17 5.94 -8.26
C VAL A 281 5.25 4.49 -7.81
N SER A 282 4.11 3.80 -7.81
CA SER A 282 4.02 2.38 -7.52
C SER A 282 4.80 1.57 -8.55
N LEU A 283 5.97 1.05 -8.16
CA LEU A 283 6.78 0.14 -8.98
C LEU A 283 6.36 -1.31 -8.80
N ASP A 284 5.58 -1.62 -7.76
CA ASP A 284 5.20 -2.97 -7.42
C ASP A 284 6.44 -3.87 -7.19
N ALA A 285 7.39 -3.34 -6.46
CA ALA A 285 8.64 -3.99 -6.10
C ALA A 285 8.65 -4.32 -4.60
N LEU A 286 9.28 -5.44 -4.24
CA LEU A 286 9.46 -5.88 -2.87
C LEU A 286 10.69 -5.21 -2.26
N LEU A 287 10.54 -4.55 -1.11
CA LEU A 287 11.63 -4.11 -0.24
C LEU A 287 11.83 -5.09 0.91
N VAL A 288 13.09 -5.36 1.23
CA VAL A 288 13.48 -6.24 2.34
C VAL A 288 14.59 -5.58 3.13
N THR A 289 14.50 -5.62 4.47
CA THR A 289 15.62 -5.30 5.36
C THR A 289 16.03 -6.55 6.13
N ALA A 290 17.33 -6.79 6.20
CA ALA A 290 17.90 -7.96 6.86
C ALA A 290 19.37 -7.69 7.23
N PRO A 291 19.96 -8.50 8.13
CA PRO A 291 21.39 -8.47 8.37
C PRO A 291 22.20 -8.68 7.08
N PRO A 292 23.32 -7.95 6.88
CA PRO A 292 24.12 -8.03 5.65
C PRO A 292 24.58 -9.45 5.27
N GLU A 293 24.85 -10.28 6.26
CA GLU A 293 25.35 -11.65 6.09
C GLU A 293 24.35 -12.61 5.44
N VAL A 294 23.05 -12.28 5.45
CA VAL A 294 22.00 -13.10 4.82
C VAL A 294 21.52 -12.54 3.47
N ALA A 295 22.04 -11.39 3.05
CA ALA A 295 21.60 -10.70 1.84
C ALA A 295 21.75 -11.58 0.57
N ASP A 296 22.87 -12.26 0.40
CA ASP A 296 23.12 -13.09 -0.77
C ASP A 296 22.24 -14.35 -0.78
N GLU A 297 21.88 -14.89 0.40
CA GLU A 297 20.91 -15.99 0.55
C GLU A 297 19.52 -15.53 0.12
N ILE A 298 19.08 -14.35 0.56
CA ILE A 298 17.78 -13.75 0.16
C ILE A 298 17.72 -13.54 -1.35
N ILE A 299 18.76 -12.92 -1.93
CA ILE A 299 18.86 -12.71 -3.38
C ILE A 299 18.78 -14.03 -4.15
N ALA A 300 19.47 -15.08 -3.68
CA ALA A 300 19.46 -16.39 -4.32
C ALA A 300 18.06 -17.03 -4.28
N VAL A 301 17.34 -16.92 -3.16
CA VAL A 301 15.97 -17.42 -3.01
C VAL A 301 15.03 -16.69 -3.96
N VAL A 302 15.07 -15.37 -4.02
CA VAL A 302 14.23 -14.56 -4.93
C VAL A 302 14.56 -14.88 -6.39
N LYS A 303 15.85 -15.04 -6.72
CA LYS A 303 16.29 -15.44 -8.06
C LYS A 303 15.75 -16.81 -8.47
N SER A 304 15.59 -17.74 -7.54
CA SER A 304 15.02 -19.07 -7.84
C SER A 304 13.55 -18.98 -8.30
N ALA A 305 12.85 -17.91 -7.95
CA ALA A 305 11.51 -17.59 -8.45
C ALA A 305 11.52 -16.83 -9.80
N GLY A 306 12.70 -16.63 -10.40
CA GLY A 306 12.85 -15.93 -11.68
C GLY A 306 12.82 -14.40 -11.55
N VAL A 307 13.02 -13.84 -10.36
CA VAL A 307 12.93 -12.41 -10.08
C VAL A 307 14.31 -11.84 -9.74
N VAL A 308 14.64 -10.68 -10.30
CA VAL A 308 15.89 -9.97 -10.00
C VAL A 308 15.72 -9.18 -8.71
N MET A 309 16.70 -9.30 -7.82
CA MET A 309 16.81 -8.49 -6.59
C MET A 309 18.23 -7.96 -6.44
N LYS A 310 18.37 -6.73 -5.97
CA LYS A 310 19.66 -6.08 -5.73
C LYS A 310 19.74 -5.42 -4.37
N LYS A 311 20.99 -5.22 -3.92
CA LYS A 311 21.30 -4.37 -2.77
C LYS A 311 21.10 -2.92 -3.17
N MET A 312 20.32 -2.17 -2.37
CA MET A 312 19.86 -0.83 -2.71
C MET A 312 20.20 0.22 -1.67
N GLY A 313 20.86 -0.18 -0.59
CA GLY A 313 21.20 0.73 0.47
C GLY A 313 21.36 0.03 1.80
N TYR A 314 21.26 0.81 2.86
CA TYR A 314 21.50 0.34 4.22
C TYR A 314 20.71 1.16 5.25
N VAL A 315 20.60 0.59 6.44
CA VAL A 315 19.95 1.21 7.58
C VAL A 315 21.01 1.62 8.61
N THR A 316 20.91 2.83 9.15
CA THR A 316 21.85 3.34 10.14
C THR A 316 21.12 4.00 11.31
N GLU A 317 21.82 4.17 12.40
CA GLU A 317 21.35 5.05 13.47
C GLU A 317 21.24 6.48 12.97
N GLY A 318 20.28 7.21 13.51
CA GLY A 318 20.06 8.59 13.16
C GLY A 318 18.63 9.05 13.44
N PRO A 319 18.27 10.26 13.05
CA PRO A 319 16.87 10.69 13.08
C PRO A 319 16.02 9.79 12.18
N SER A 320 14.73 9.69 12.50
CA SER A 320 13.76 8.93 11.73
C SER A 320 13.52 9.60 10.38
N ASP A 321 14.45 9.40 9.43
CA ASP A 321 14.44 10.02 8.12
C ASP A 321 14.95 9.08 7.02
N SER A 322 14.72 9.45 5.78
CA SER A 322 15.27 8.75 4.63
C SER A 322 16.15 9.66 3.79
N LYS A 323 17.23 9.10 3.28
CA LYS A 323 18.22 9.77 2.42
C LYS A 323 18.44 8.97 1.14
N ILE A 324 18.88 9.66 0.10
CA ILE A 324 19.35 9.04 -1.14
C ILE A 324 20.77 9.47 -1.44
N LEU A 325 21.64 8.51 -1.74
CA LEU A 325 23.00 8.74 -2.18
C LEU A 325 23.02 8.86 -3.70
N ARG A 326 23.33 10.08 -4.20
CA ARG A 326 23.42 10.43 -5.61
C ARG A 326 24.80 10.95 -5.92
N ASN A 327 25.52 10.32 -6.84
CA ASN A 327 26.87 10.77 -7.26
C ASN A 327 27.81 11.03 -6.07
N GLY A 328 27.70 10.26 -4.99
CA GLY A 328 28.49 10.42 -3.77
C GLY A 328 27.98 11.49 -2.80
N GLU A 329 26.90 12.18 -3.09
CA GLU A 329 26.26 13.19 -2.24
C GLU A 329 25.00 12.61 -1.58
N LEU A 330 24.87 12.84 -0.27
CA LEU A 330 23.73 12.40 0.53
C LEU A 330 22.63 13.48 0.52
N CYS A 331 21.53 13.22 -0.19
CA CYS A 331 20.40 14.13 -0.33
C CYS A 331 19.19 13.67 0.49
N ASP A 332 18.29 14.60 0.80
CA ASP A 332 17.00 14.27 1.41
C ASP A 332 16.13 13.41 0.48
N PHE A 333 15.48 12.41 1.03
CA PHE A 333 14.60 11.50 0.29
C PHE A 333 13.20 11.47 0.91
N VAL A 334 12.65 12.67 1.11
CA VAL A 334 11.35 12.90 1.77
C VAL A 334 10.26 13.08 0.73
N PRO A 335 9.09 12.43 0.88
CA PRO A 335 7.98 12.62 -0.04
C PRO A 335 7.45 14.06 0.02
N ALA A 336 6.94 14.55 -1.10
CA ALA A 336 6.25 15.82 -1.17
C ALA A 336 4.95 15.79 -0.32
N PHE A 337 4.36 16.94 -0.07
CA PHE A 337 3.04 17.00 0.60
C PHE A 337 1.97 16.17 -0.15
N ARG A 338 2.05 16.14 -1.48
CA ARG A 338 1.27 15.27 -2.38
C ARG A 338 2.23 14.57 -3.32
N GLU A 339 2.47 13.29 -3.12
CA GLU A 339 3.48 12.52 -3.84
C GLU A 339 2.93 11.81 -5.09
N SER A 340 1.67 11.37 -5.07
CA SER A 340 1.08 10.55 -6.13
C SER A 340 1.27 11.13 -7.55
N ALA A 341 1.55 10.26 -8.51
CA ALA A 341 1.68 10.56 -9.94
C ALA A 341 0.45 11.29 -10.55
N TYR A 342 -0.72 11.18 -9.95
CA TYR A 342 -1.93 11.90 -10.37
C TYR A 342 -1.98 13.36 -9.93
N THR A 343 -1.10 13.76 -9.03
CA THR A 343 -1.04 15.14 -8.52
C THR A 343 -0.73 16.17 -9.63
N PRO A 344 0.13 15.91 -10.63
CA PRO A 344 0.38 16.87 -11.70
C PRO A 344 -0.86 17.27 -12.48
N VAL A 345 -1.81 16.36 -12.70
CA VAL A 345 -3.05 16.65 -13.44
C VAL A 345 -3.95 17.61 -12.68
N LYS A 346 -3.96 17.57 -11.35
CA LYS A 346 -4.73 18.49 -10.51
C LYS A 346 -4.04 19.83 -10.25
N LYS A 347 -2.71 19.89 -10.35
CA LYS A 347 -1.92 21.12 -10.11
C LYS A 347 -2.18 22.24 -11.11
N VAL A 348 -2.74 21.94 -12.27
CA VAL A 348 -3.00 22.94 -13.33
C VAL A 348 -4.28 23.72 -13.05
N ALA A 349 -5.23 23.16 -12.30
CA ALA A 349 -6.56 23.73 -12.12
C ALA A 349 -6.70 24.69 -10.93
N ASP A 350 -5.92 24.48 -9.86
CA ASP A 350 -6.06 25.29 -8.63
C ASP A 350 -4.69 25.57 -7.98
N LYS A 351 -4.35 26.84 -7.85
CA LYS A 351 -3.27 27.34 -6.99
C LYS A 351 -3.86 28.20 -5.85
N PRO A 352 -4.64 27.68 -4.91
CA PRO A 352 -4.86 28.41 -3.69
C PRO A 352 -3.56 28.38 -2.86
N ALA A 353 -3.23 29.50 -2.25
CA ALA A 353 -2.24 29.54 -1.20
C ALA A 353 -2.85 28.78 -0.01
N TYR A 354 -2.41 27.55 0.23
CA TYR A 354 -2.85 26.77 1.39
C TYR A 354 -1.97 27.11 2.59
N ASP A 355 -2.58 27.50 3.70
CA ASP A 355 -1.95 27.47 5.01
C ASP A 355 -2.03 26.03 5.54
N PHE A 356 -0.91 25.32 5.45
CA PHE A 356 -0.86 23.91 5.86
C PHE A 356 -1.04 23.74 7.37
N ASP A 357 -0.68 24.71 8.18
CA ASP A 357 -0.87 24.63 9.63
C ASP A 357 -2.34 24.84 10.01
N GLU A 358 -3.04 25.75 9.33
CA GLU A 358 -4.48 25.88 9.44
C GLU A 358 -5.20 24.61 9.00
N MET A 359 -4.77 23.97 7.89
CA MET A 359 -5.33 22.71 7.42
C MET A 359 -5.12 21.57 8.42
N LYS A 360 -3.93 21.45 8.99
CA LYS A 360 -3.65 20.46 10.05
C LYS A 360 -4.52 20.70 11.29
N ALA A 361 -4.71 21.94 11.70
CA ALA A 361 -5.59 22.28 12.81
C ALA A 361 -7.04 21.87 12.53
N LYS A 362 -7.56 22.10 11.33
CA LYS A 362 -8.91 21.68 10.91
C LYS A 362 -9.04 20.15 10.91
N VAL A 363 -8.06 19.42 10.38
CA VAL A 363 -8.06 17.95 10.39
C VAL A 363 -8.08 17.41 11.81
N LYS A 364 -7.23 17.96 12.68
CA LYS A 364 -7.20 17.58 14.10
C LYS A 364 -8.53 17.84 14.78
N ALA A 365 -9.11 19.02 14.59
CA ALA A 365 -10.41 19.39 15.16
C ALA A 365 -11.54 18.45 14.68
N SER A 366 -11.51 18.05 13.40
CA SER A 366 -12.48 17.10 12.86
C SER A 366 -12.32 15.72 13.48
N ALA A 367 -11.09 15.27 13.70
CA ALA A 367 -10.81 13.99 14.39
C ALA A 367 -11.29 14.03 15.85
N ASP A 368 -11.04 15.12 16.57
CA ASP A 368 -11.50 15.30 17.95
C ASP A 368 -13.04 15.32 18.04
N ALA A 369 -13.72 15.96 17.09
CA ALA A 369 -15.18 15.91 16.99
C ALA A 369 -15.72 14.49 16.74
N ALA A 370 -15.05 13.69 15.90
CA ALA A 370 -15.40 12.30 15.65
C ALA A 370 -15.23 11.43 16.91
N ILE A 371 -14.15 11.62 17.65
CA ILE A 371 -13.93 10.98 18.95
C ILE A 371 -15.08 11.32 19.92
N GLY A 372 -15.46 12.58 20.02
CA GLY A 372 -16.59 13.01 20.86
C GLY A 372 -17.91 12.35 20.47
N LYS A 373 -18.18 12.17 19.16
CA LYS A 373 -19.37 11.43 18.68
C LYS A 373 -19.32 9.96 19.11
N LYS A 374 -18.18 9.30 18.91
CA LYS A 374 -17.97 7.89 19.31
C LYS A 374 -18.26 7.70 20.80
N LEU A 375 -17.65 8.50 21.65
CA LEU A 375 -17.78 8.36 23.10
C LEU A 375 -19.23 8.59 23.58
N ARG A 376 -19.92 9.61 23.04
CA ARG A 376 -21.34 9.84 23.35
C ARG A 376 -22.22 8.64 22.98
N VAL A 377 -22.01 8.01 21.84
CA VAL A 377 -22.79 6.84 21.42
C VAL A 377 -22.49 5.65 22.30
N ILE A 378 -21.23 5.39 22.63
CA ILE A 378 -20.84 4.30 23.55
C ILE A 378 -21.53 4.50 24.91
N GLU A 379 -21.50 5.71 25.47
CA GLU A 379 -22.15 6.01 26.75
C GLU A 379 -23.66 5.77 26.70
N LYS A 380 -24.30 6.21 25.59
CA LYS A 380 -25.74 5.95 25.38
C LYS A 380 -26.07 4.46 25.34
N LEU A 381 -25.24 3.68 24.62
CA LEU A 381 -25.45 2.22 24.50
C LEU A 381 -25.21 1.51 25.82
N LYS A 382 -24.15 1.85 26.57
CA LYS A 382 -23.89 1.31 27.92
C LYS A 382 -25.03 1.54 28.92
N LYS A 383 -25.80 2.63 28.76
CA LYS A 383 -26.99 2.88 29.59
C LYS A 383 -28.21 2.04 29.17
N ARG A 384 -28.17 1.48 27.96
CA ARG A 384 -29.28 0.71 27.38
C ARG A 384 -29.10 -0.80 27.55
N TYR A 385 -27.87 -1.26 27.59
CA TYR A 385 -27.45 -2.65 27.77
C TYR A 385 -26.58 -2.83 29.02
#